data_fa5dce1ee72ecd8cdb68ef1e291b8c66
#
_entry.id   fa5dce1ee72ecd8cdb68ef1e291b8c66
#
_cell.length_a   1.000
_cell.length_b   1.000
_cell.length_c   1.000
_cell.angle_alpha   90.00
_cell.angle_beta   90.00
_cell.angle_gamma   90.00
#
_symmetry.space_group_name_H-M   'P 1'
#
loop_
_entity.id
_entity.type
_entity.pdbx_description
1 polymer ?
#
loop_
_entity_poly.entity_id
_entity_poly.type
_entity_poly.pdbx_seq_one_letter_code
_entity_poly.pdbx_strand_id
1 'polypeptide(L)'
;MKYGFIGCGNMGGALARALAKNTIDFAITDRSGKAIGLAAELACGYTSAEEIVRTCDRIFLGVKPQMMAGVLENLSQLLAENQPVLITMAAGLSMDQIQDMAGCDLPVIRIMPNTPVAVSQGLVLYCANELVSQEVLASFLEDMRFAGRFNRIEERLFDAAGTVTGCGPAYVYMFIEAMADGAVACGVPRAQAMEYAASTLVGAAEMVLQSGMHPGALKDAVCSPGGSTIAGVKALEDHGFRSAVMDCVMVAFKRNQELGK
;
A
#
# COMPACT_ATOMS: atom_id res chain seq x y z
N MET A 1 8.59 -9.68 21.90
CA MET A 1 8.95 -9.18 20.55
C MET A 1 8.17 -7.92 20.26
N LYS A 2 8.72 -6.99 19.47
CA LYS A 2 8.02 -5.72 19.21
C LYS A 2 6.90 -5.87 18.19
N TYR A 3 7.07 -6.75 17.19
CA TYR A 3 6.10 -6.95 16.11
C TYR A 3 5.80 -8.41 15.82
N GLY A 4 4.57 -8.68 15.40
CA GLY A 4 4.14 -9.96 14.84
C GLY A 4 3.39 -9.77 13.53
N PHE A 5 3.47 -10.73 12.62
CA PHE A 5 2.70 -10.75 11.38
C PHE A 5 1.87 -12.04 11.31
N ILE A 6 0.56 -11.89 11.29
CA ILE A 6 -0.38 -12.99 11.03
C ILE A 6 -0.84 -12.87 9.58
N GLY A 7 -0.24 -13.68 8.71
CA GLY A 7 -0.43 -13.63 7.27
C GLY A 7 0.67 -12.85 6.53
N CYS A 8 1.56 -13.60 5.86
CA CYS A 8 2.70 -13.07 5.10
C CYS A 8 2.58 -13.37 3.61
N GLY A 9 1.44 -13.00 3.01
CA GLY A 9 1.29 -12.97 1.57
C GLY A 9 2.16 -11.87 0.92
N ASN A 10 1.86 -11.51 -0.34
CA ASN A 10 2.67 -10.52 -1.06
C ASN A 10 2.85 -9.20 -0.29
N MET A 11 1.76 -8.64 0.25
CA MET A 11 1.83 -7.36 0.96
C MET A 11 2.40 -7.49 2.37
N GLY A 12 1.94 -8.47 3.17
CA GLY A 12 2.50 -8.72 4.49
C GLY A 12 4.00 -9.03 4.44
N GLY A 13 4.44 -9.81 3.45
CA GLY A 13 5.86 -10.08 3.21
C GLY A 13 6.66 -8.84 2.80
N ALA A 14 6.09 -7.94 1.98
CA ALA A 14 6.75 -6.69 1.61
C ALA A 14 6.92 -5.75 2.82
N LEU A 15 5.90 -5.65 3.69
CA LEU A 15 5.98 -4.88 4.93
C LEU A 15 6.95 -5.50 5.94
N ALA A 16 6.99 -6.83 6.05
CA ALA A 16 7.98 -7.52 6.90
C ALA A 16 9.42 -7.24 6.43
N ARG A 17 9.67 -7.24 5.11
CA ARG A 17 10.98 -6.84 4.55
C ARG A 17 11.32 -5.38 4.83
N ALA A 18 10.34 -4.49 4.76
CA ALA A 18 10.54 -3.08 5.10
C ALA A 18 10.89 -2.92 6.59
N LEU A 19 10.19 -3.62 7.48
CA LEU A 19 10.46 -3.61 8.93
C LEU A 19 11.85 -4.16 9.25
N ALA A 20 12.25 -5.26 8.61
CA ALA A 20 13.55 -5.90 8.82
C ALA A 20 14.75 -4.98 8.54
N LYS A 21 14.59 -3.95 7.70
CA LYS A 21 15.64 -2.93 7.46
C LYS A 21 15.97 -2.10 8.70
N ASN A 22 15.12 -2.11 9.71
CA ASN A 22 15.31 -1.42 10.99
C ASN A 22 15.91 -2.31 12.11
N THR A 23 16.32 -3.53 11.82
CA THR A 23 16.86 -4.47 12.84
C THR A 23 15.94 -4.66 14.06
N ILE A 24 14.64 -4.69 13.82
CA ILE A 24 13.62 -4.84 14.87
C ILE A 24 13.32 -6.33 15.07
N ASP A 25 13.22 -6.75 16.33
CA ASP A 25 12.81 -8.12 16.68
C ASP A 25 11.32 -8.33 16.37
N PHE A 26 11.03 -9.32 15.50
CA PHE A 26 9.67 -9.67 15.11
C PHE A 26 9.53 -11.16 14.76
N ALA A 27 8.28 -11.61 14.75
CA ALA A 27 7.92 -12.96 14.31
C ALA A 27 6.82 -12.92 13.26
N ILE A 28 6.79 -13.95 12.42
CA ILE A 28 5.81 -14.09 11.35
C ILE A 28 5.14 -15.45 11.38
N THR A 29 3.92 -15.51 10.87
CA THR A 29 3.20 -16.76 10.64
C THR A 29 2.31 -16.67 9.41
N ASP A 30 2.06 -17.82 8.77
CA ASP A 30 1.00 -17.96 7.78
C ASP A 30 0.44 -19.39 7.77
N ARG A 31 -0.77 -19.55 7.25
CA ARG A 31 -1.43 -20.87 7.20
C ARG A 31 -0.79 -21.81 6.18
N SER A 32 -0.11 -21.30 5.17
CA SER A 32 0.42 -22.08 4.05
C SER A 32 1.81 -22.62 4.28
N GLY A 33 2.50 -22.17 5.34
CA GLY A 33 3.92 -22.47 5.60
C GLY A 33 4.90 -21.73 4.69
N LYS A 34 4.41 -20.90 3.76
CA LYS A 34 5.30 -20.11 2.86
C LYS A 34 6.12 -19.08 3.61
N ALA A 35 5.63 -18.61 4.76
CA ALA A 35 6.35 -17.66 5.60
C ALA A 35 7.61 -18.27 6.25
N ILE A 36 7.78 -19.60 6.28
CA ILE A 36 9.01 -20.24 6.82
C ILE A 36 10.25 -19.78 6.03
N GLY A 37 10.15 -19.78 4.69
CA GLY A 37 11.24 -19.29 3.84
C GLY A 37 11.53 -17.80 4.04
N LEU A 38 10.47 -17.00 4.22
CA LEU A 38 10.59 -15.56 4.51
C LEU A 38 11.23 -15.33 5.90
N ALA A 39 10.88 -16.11 6.90
CA ALA A 39 11.47 -16.01 8.23
C ALA A 39 12.99 -16.27 8.20
N ALA A 40 13.41 -17.30 7.45
CA ALA A 40 14.81 -17.59 7.24
C ALA A 40 15.54 -16.46 6.48
N GLU A 41 14.93 -15.92 5.43
CA GLU A 41 15.45 -14.77 4.67
C GLU A 41 15.68 -13.55 5.55
N LEU A 42 14.72 -13.25 6.43
CA LEU A 42 14.71 -12.03 7.26
C LEU A 42 15.39 -12.24 8.63
N ALA A 43 15.88 -13.44 8.92
CA ALA A 43 16.42 -13.83 10.23
C ALA A 43 15.48 -13.48 11.40
N CYS A 44 14.15 -13.66 11.21
CA CYS A 44 13.12 -13.40 12.21
C CYS A 44 12.46 -14.70 12.71
N GLY A 45 11.66 -14.60 13.77
CA GLY A 45 10.93 -15.74 14.33
C GLY A 45 9.84 -16.26 13.40
N TYR A 46 9.66 -17.60 13.34
CA TYR A 46 8.46 -18.24 12.79
C TYR A 46 7.76 -19.00 13.90
N THR A 47 6.50 -18.66 14.19
CA THR A 47 5.77 -19.25 15.31
C THR A 47 4.27 -19.29 15.04
N SER A 48 3.44 -19.73 16.00
CA SER A 48 1.98 -19.75 15.85
C SER A 48 1.36 -18.34 16.02
N ALA A 49 0.13 -18.17 15.57
CA ALA A 49 -0.60 -16.91 15.76
C ALA A 49 -0.86 -16.62 17.24
N GLU A 50 -1.14 -17.65 18.02
CA GLU A 50 -1.34 -17.57 19.47
C GLU A 50 -0.08 -17.07 20.19
N GLU A 51 1.10 -17.58 19.80
CA GLU A 51 2.36 -17.15 20.38
C GLU A 51 2.71 -15.71 19.96
N ILE A 52 2.38 -15.31 18.74
CA ILE A 52 2.48 -13.90 18.30
C ILE A 52 1.64 -13.00 19.21
N VAL A 53 0.38 -13.37 19.50
CA VAL A 53 -0.49 -12.55 20.36
C VAL A 53 0.05 -12.47 21.79
N ARG A 54 0.67 -13.54 22.32
CA ARG A 54 1.25 -13.54 23.68
C ARG A 54 2.53 -12.72 23.81
N THR A 55 3.30 -12.58 22.73
CA THR A 55 4.69 -12.09 22.83
C THR A 55 4.97 -10.81 22.06
N CYS A 56 4.04 -10.33 21.23
CA CYS A 56 4.24 -9.15 20.41
C CYS A 56 3.34 -8.00 20.87
N ASP A 57 3.91 -6.79 20.89
CA ASP A 57 3.19 -5.57 21.26
C ASP A 57 2.30 -5.05 20.13
N ARG A 58 2.68 -5.34 18.88
CA ARG A 58 2.03 -4.86 17.65
C ARG A 58 1.89 -5.99 16.65
N ILE A 59 0.70 -6.17 16.09
CA ILE A 59 0.38 -7.31 15.24
C ILE A 59 -0.20 -6.86 13.91
N PHE A 60 0.51 -7.14 12.83
CA PHE A 60 0.02 -6.97 11.47
C PHE A 60 -0.95 -8.11 11.11
N LEU A 61 -2.15 -7.72 10.68
CA LEU A 61 -3.18 -8.61 10.16
C LEU A 61 -3.12 -8.61 8.63
N GLY A 62 -2.32 -9.51 8.07
CA GLY A 62 -2.07 -9.66 6.63
C GLY A 62 -2.91 -10.76 5.97
N VAL A 63 -3.96 -11.22 6.64
CA VAL A 63 -4.90 -12.20 6.09
C VAL A 63 -5.93 -11.53 5.18
N LYS A 64 -6.53 -12.31 4.27
CA LYS A 64 -7.58 -11.80 3.38
C LYS A 64 -8.83 -11.41 4.18
N PRO A 65 -9.59 -10.37 3.76
CA PRO A 65 -10.76 -9.88 4.50
C PRO A 65 -11.76 -10.98 4.87
N GLN A 66 -12.06 -11.89 3.95
CA GLN A 66 -12.99 -13.01 4.18
C GLN A 66 -12.51 -14.05 5.20
N MET A 67 -11.26 -13.99 5.62
CA MET A 67 -10.70 -14.88 6.64
C MET A 67 -10.54 -14.18 8.00
N MET A 68 -10.75 -12.86 8.04
CA MET A 68 -10.42 -12.04 9.22
C MET A 68 -11.23 -12.45 10.44
N ALA A 69 -12.55 -12.61 10.28
CA ALA A 69 -13.43 -12.98 11.38
C ALA A 69 -12.97 -14.28 12.07
N GLY A 70 -12.76 -15.35 11.29
CA GLY A 70 -12.36 -16.64 11.87
C GLY A 70 -10.96 -16.61 12.51
N VAL A 71 -10.06 -15.74 12.06
CA VAL A 71 -8.75 -15.57 12.70
C VAL A 71 -8.89 -14.82 14.03
N LEU A 72 -9.64 -13.73 14.05
CA LEU A 72 -9.80 -12.89 15.27
C LEU A 72 -10.65 -13.60 16.32
N GLU A 73 -11.72 -14.28 15.95
CA GLU A 73 -12.56 -15.10 16.86
C GLU A 73 -11.73 -16.18 17.58
N ASN A 74 -10.86 -16.90 16.83
CA ASN A 74 -10.00 -17.92 17.42
C ASN A 74 -8.95 -17.35 18.41
N LEU A 75 -8.60 -16.08 18.26
CA LEU A 75 -7.61 -15.39 19.08
C LEU A 75 -8.24 -14.47 20.15
N SER A 76 -9.58 -14.34 20.18
CA SER A 76 -10.30 -13.32 20.94
C SER A 76 -9.93 -13.30 22.43
N GLN A 77 -9.87 -14.47 23.08
CA GLN A 77 -9.46 -14.54 24.50
C GLN A 77 -8.03 -14.00 24.72
N LEU A 78 -7.09 -14.42 23.88
CA LEU A 78 -5.69 -13.97 23.97
C LEU A 78 -5.55 -12.48 23.66
N LEU A 79 -6.32 -11.97 22.70
CA LEU A 79 -6.35 -10.55 22.36
C LEU A 79 -6.89 -9.72 23.54
N ALA A 80 -7.96 -10.17 24.20
CA ALA A 80 -8.50 -9.51 25.38
C ALA A 80 -7.52 -9.52 26.58
N GLU A 81 -6.74 -10.60 26.75
CA GLU A 81 -5.76 -10.72 27.84
C GLU A 81 -4.49 -9.87 27.61
N ASN A 82 -3.99 -9.78 26.35
CA ASN A 82 -2.70 -9.17 26.03
C ASN A 82 -2.80 -7.76 25.45
N GLN A 83 -3.97 -7.36 24.94
CA GLN A 83 -4.25 -5.99 24.42
C GLN A 83 -3.21 -5.43 23.43
N PRO A 84 -2.76 -6.20 22.42
CA PRO A 84 -1.77 -5.71 21.46
C PRO A 84 -2.38 -4.62 20.54
N VAL A 85 -1.54 -3.80 19.95
CA VAL A 85 -1.96 -2.91 18.85
C VAL A 85 -2.16 -3.72 17.59
N LEU A 86 -3.37 -3.75 17.06
CA LEU A 86 -3.65 -4.40 15.78
C LEU A 86 -3.37 -3.44 14.62
N ILE A 87 -2.65 -3.92 13.61
CA ILE A 87 -2.36 -3.17 12.38
C ILE A 87 -3.03 -3.90 11.23
N THR A 88 -4.18 -3.41 10.80
CA THR A 88 -4.95 -4.04 9.72
C THR A 88 -4.68 -3.40 8.36
N MET A 89 -4.53 -4.26 7.33
CA MET A 89 -4.45 -3.85 5.92
C MET A 89 -5.59 -4.44 5.08
N ALA A 90 -6.66 -4.89 5.75
CA ALA A 90 -7.80 -5.51 5.09
C ALA A 90 -8.64 -4.45 4.34
N ALA A 91 -8.77 -4.61 3.02
CA ALA A 91 -9.64 -3.77 2.22
C ALA A 91 -11.11 -4.02 2.61
N GLY A 92 -11.91 -2.94 2.69
CA GLY A 92 -13.34 -3.01 2.97
C GLY A 92 -13.71 -3.29 4.43
N LEU A 93 -12.75 -3.43 5.37
CA LEU A 93 -13.03 -3.57 6.80
C LEU A 93 -12.62 -2.31 7.56
N SER A 94 -13.53 -1.78 8.38
CA SER A 94 -13.27 -0.66 9.29
C SER A 94 -12.56 -1.09 10.56
N MET A 95 -12.05 -0.13 11.34
CA MET A 95 -11.46 -0.39 12.65
C MET A 95 -12.49 -0.97 13.63
N ASP A 96 -13.73 -0.45 13.60
CA ASP A 96 -14.82 -0.95 14.44
C ASP A 96 -15.14 -2.42 14.12
N GLN A 97 -15.21 -2.78 12.81
CA GLN A 97 -15.44 -4.17 12.40
C GLN A 97 -14.29 -5.10 12.86
N ILE A 98 -13.05 -4.63 12.90
CA ILE A 98 -11.92 -5.40 13.44
C ILE A 98 -12.09 -5.64 14.94
N GLN A 99 -12.51 -4.64 15.72
CA GLN A 99 -12.79 -4.77 17.16
C GLN A 99 -13.98 -5.70 17.42
N ASP A 100 -15.07 -5.56 16.64
CA ASP A 100 -16.24 -6.46 16.73
C ASP A 100 -15.84 -7.92 16.51
N MET A 101 -15.01 -8.20 15.48
CA MET A 101 -14.51 -9.56 15.19
C MET A 101 -13.54 -10.06 16.27
N ALA A 102 -12.79 -9.18 16.91
CA ALA A 102 -11.89 -9.53 18.02
C ALA A 102 -12.66 -9.77 19.34
N GLY A 103 -13.89 -9.27 19.46
CA GLY A 103 -14.73 -9.38 20.65
C GLY A 103 -14.29 -8.50 21.81
N CYS A 104 -13.43 -7.53 21.59
CA CYS A 104 -12.97 -6.60 22.62
C CYS A 104 -12.44 -5.29 22.00
N ASP A 105 -12.48 -4.22 22.80
CA ASP A 105 -11.90 -2.94 22.44
C ASP A 105 -10.37 -3.03 22.42
N LEU A 106 -9.77 -2.72 21.27
CA LEU A 106 -8.32 -2.79 21.04
C LEU A 106 -7.80 -1.53 20.35
N PRO A 107 -6.54 -1.15 20.61
CA PRO A 107 -5.89 -0.14 19.77
C PRO A 107 -5.69 -0.68 18.35
N VAL A 108 -6.27 0.02 17.36
CA VAL A 108 -6.23 -0.40 15.95
C VAL A 108 -5.62 0.71 15.09
N ILE A 109 -4.62 0.35 14.30
CA ILE A 109 -4.08 1.16 13.20
C ILE A 109 -4.54 0.52 11.89
N ARG A 110 -5.33 1.23 11.11
CA ARG A 110 -5.71 0.81 9.76
C ARG A 110 -4.72 1.40 8.77
N ILE A 111 -4.15 0.56 7.90
CA ILE A 111 -3.23 0.98 6.84
C ILE A 111 -3.72 0.50 5.48
N MET A 112 -3.40 1.26 4.43
CA MET A 112 -3.59 0.87 3.04
C MET A 112 -2.27 1.06 2.30
N PRO A 113 -1.38 0.06 2.33
CA PRO A 113 -0.14 0.06 1.57
C PRO A 113 -0.39 -0.24 0.09
N ASN A 114 0.62 0.05 -0.75
CA ASN A 114 0.62 -0.33 -2.16
C ASN A 114 1.90 -1.10 -2.54
N THR A 115 1.91 -1.71 -3.71
CA THR A 115 3.01 -2.59 -4.15
C THR A 115 4.40 -1.96 -4.16
N PRO A 116 4.61 -0.63 -4.41
CA PRO A 116 5.94 -0.02 -4.33
C PRO A 116 6.60 -0.04 -2.94
N VAL A 117 5.92 -0.49 -1.87
CA VAL A 117 6.55 -0.83 -0.58
C VAL A 117 7.75 -1.77 -0.78
N ALA A 118 7.67 -2.68 -1.74
CA ALA A 118 8.75 -3.63 -2.02
C ALA A 118 10.09 -2.97 -2.39
N VAL A 119 10.05 -1.75 -2.91
CA VAL A 119 11.23 -0.94 -3.28
C VAL A 119 11.37 0.31 -2.41
N SER A 120 10.74 0.34 -1.24
CA SER A 120 10.75 1.45 -0.28
C SER A 120 10.17 2.78 -0.83
N GLN A 121 9.31 2.68 -1.84
CA GLN A 121 8.60 3.80 -2.47
C GLN A 121 7.08 3.66 -2.34
N GLY A 122 6.61 2.96 -1.31
CA GLY A 122 5.19 2.83 -1.03
C GLY A 122 4.55 4.16 -0.63
N LEU A 123 3.29 4.32 -0.98
CA LEU A 123 2.41 5.27 -0.32
C LEU A 123 1.46 4.48 0.59
N VAL A 124 1.63 4.65 1.89
CA VAL A 124 0.84 3.97 2.90
C VAL A 124 -0.13 4.96 3.52
N LEU A 125 -1.42 4.83 3.20
CA LEU A 125 -2.46 5.59 3.91
C LEU A 125 -2.65 4.98 5.28
N TYR A 126 -2.93 5.81 6.30
CA TYR A 126 -3.21 5.30 7.64
C TYR A 126 -4.22 6.16 8.41
N CYS A 127 -4.95 5.51 9.31
CA CYS A 127 -5.65 6.11 10.43
C CYS A 127 -5.50 5.22 11.66
N ALA A 128 -5.86 5.75 12.81
CA ALA A 128 -5.82 5.03 14.08
C ALA A 128 -7.04 5.42 14.91
N ASN A 129 -7.56 4.48 15.70
CA ASN A 129 -8.61 4.76 16.67
C ASN A 129 -8.04 5.51 17.90
N GLU A 130 -8.92 5.97 18.77
CA GLU A 130 -8.58 6.76 19.96
C GLU A 130 -7.78 6.00 21.02
N LEU A 131 -7.79 4.66 20.97
CA LEU A 131 -7.04 3.81 21.90
C LEU A 131 -5.54 3.74 21.54
N VAL A 132 -5.14 4.18 20.35
CA VAL A 132 -3.72 4.25 19.95
C VAL A 132 -3.11 5.56 20.46
N SER A 133 -2.16 5.47 21.40
CA SER A 133 -1.46 6.67 21.89
C SER A 133 -0.57 7.31 20.81
N GLN A 134 -0.29 8.60 20.95
CA GLN A 134 0.55 9.34 19.99
C GLN A 134 1.98 8.79 19.97
N GLU A 135 2.52 8.33 21.11
CA GLU A 135 3.85 7.73 21.18
C GLU A 135 3.90 6.40 20.42
N VAL A 136 2.86 5.55 20.57
CA VAL A 136 2.75 4.28 19.84
C VAL A 136 2.67 4.51 18.35
N LEU A 137 1.86 5.48 17.93
CA LEU A 137 1.71 5.84 16.52
C LEU A 137 3.02 6.39 15.94
N ALA A 138 3.67 7.32 16.62
CA ALA A 138 4.94 7.89 16.17
C ALA A 138 6.04 6.83 16.06
N SER A 139 6.14 5.94 17.06
CA SER A 139 7.07 4.82 17.00
C SER A 139 6.75 3.84 15.86
N PHE A 140 5.47 3.57 15.59
CA PHE A 140 5.07 2.74 14.45
C PHE A 140 5.50 3.35 13.10
N LEU A 141 5.27 4.64 12.90
CA LEU A 141 5.62 5.34 11.67
C LEU A 141 7.15 5.35 11.45
N GLU A 142 7.93 5.56 12.51
CA GLU A 142 9.39 5.51 12.44
C GLU A 142 9.90 4.10 12.16
N ASP A 143 9.35 3.09 12.82
CA ASP A 143 9.72 1.69 12.60
C ASP A 143 9.46 1.24 11.15
N MET A 144 8.41 1.78 10.54
CA MET A 144 7.98 1.43 9.17
C MET A 144 8.49 2.39 8.08
N ARG A 145 9.40 3.31 8.38
CA ARG A 145 9.90 4.33 7.42
C ARG A 145 10.44 3.76 6.10
N PHE A 146 10.95 2.54 6.12
CA PHE A 146 11.42 1.86 4.91
C PHE A 146 10.31 1.25 4.05
N ALA A 147 9.05 1.33 4.47
CA ALA A 147 7.92 0.99 3.60
C ALA A 147 7.62 2.11 2.57
N GLY A 148 8.06 3.35 2.83
CA GLY A 148 7.83 4.52 2.00
C GLY A 148 7.20 5.68 2.79
N ARG A 149 6.36 6.46 2.15
CA ARG A 149 5.69 7.62 2.75
C ARG A 149 4.39 7.20 3.42
N PHE A 150 4.18 7.66 4.66
CA PHE A 150 2.93 7.49 5.38
C PHE A 150 2.10 8.78 5.29
N ASN A 151 0.81 8.65 4.94
CA ASN A 151 -0.10 9.78 4.86
C ASN A 151 -1.34 9.48 5.71
N ARG A 152 -1.60 10.35 6.71
CA ARG A 152 -2.78 10.25 7.54
C ARG A 152 -4.01 10.69 6.76
N ILE A 153 -5.09 9.89 6.86
CA ILE A 153 -6.36 10.17 6.21
C ILE A 153 -7.52 9.79 7.13
N GLU A 154 -8.67 10.44 6.98
CA GLU A 154 -9.88 10.03 7.67
C GLU A 154 -10.37 8.67 7.17
N GLU A 155 -10.82 7.80 8.06
CA GLU A 155 -11.22 6.44 7.70
C GLU A 155 -12.29 6.38 6.61
N ARG A 156 -13.26 7.30 6.63
CA ARG A 156 -14.31 7.37 5.60
C ARG A 156 -13.80 7.58 4.16
N LEU A 157 -12.56 8.04 4.01
CA LEU A 157 -11.93 8.29 2.70
C LEU A 157 -11.02 7.13 2.25
N PHE A 158 -10.82 6.10 3.09
CA PHE A 158 -9.89 5.00 2.80
C PHE A 158 -10.20 4.31 1.48
N ASP A 159 -11.47 3.99 1.21
CA ASP A 159 -11.85 3.26 0.00
C ASP A 159 -11.65 4.12 -1.25
N ALA A 160 -11.99 5.41 -1.20
CA ALA A 160 -11.81 6.32 -2.32
C ALA A 160 -10.32 6.57 -2.61
N ALA A 161 -9.53 6.88 -1.58
CA ALA A 161 -8.09 7.11 -1.72
C ALA A 161 -7.35 5.82 -2.10
N GLY A 162 -7.79 4.66 -1.58
CA GLY A 162 -7.25 3.34 -1.89
C GLY A 162 -7.37 2.98 -3.37
N THR A 163 -8.37 3.49 -4.10
CA THR A 163 -8.44 3.26 -5.56
C THR A 163 -7.32 3.97 -6.31
N VAL A 164 -6.87 5.12 -5.82
CA VAL A 164 -5.73 5.84 -6.41
C VAL A 164 -4.41 5.20 -5.99
N THR A 165 -4.23 4.93 -4.68
CA THR A 165 -2.95 4.46 -4.16
C THR A 165 -2.73 2.97 -4.35
N GLY A 166 -3.76 2.15 -4.18
CA GLY A 166 -3.69 0.68 -4.28
C GLY A 166 -3.83 0.16 -5.71
N CYS A 167 -4.76 0.72 -6.50
CA CYS A 167 -4.97 0.30 -7.90
C CYS A 167 -4.07 1.07 -8.87
N GLY A 168 -3.73 2.32 -8.54
CA GLY A 168 -2.93 3.22 -9.39
C GLY A 168 -1.65 2.63 -9.95
N PRO A 169 -0.85 1.84 -9.21
CA PRO A 169 0.34 1.21 -9.78
C PRO A 169 0.08 0.41 -11.05
N ALA A 170 -1.05 -0.31 -11.13
CA ALA A 170 -1.41 -1.07 -12.34
C ALA A 170 -1.65 -0.14 -13.54
N TYR A 171 -2.31 0.99 -13.34
CA TYR A 171 -2.56 1.98 -14.39
C TYR A 171 -1.27 2.63 -14.89
N VAL A 172 -0.36 2.93 -13.93
CA VAL A 172 0.97 3.47 -14.23
C VAL A 172 1.80 2.47 -15.03
N TYR A 173 1.76 1.17 -14.69
CA TYR A 173 2.48 0.14 -15.47
C TYR A 173 1.97 0.05 -16.91
N MET A 174 0.65 0.13 -17.16
CA MET A 174 0.08 0.19 -18.50
C MET A 174 0.56 1.43 -19.26
N PHE A 175 0.65 2.58 -18.60
CA PHE A 175 1.14 3.81 -19.22
C PHE A 175 2.63 3.72 -19.56
N ILE A 176 3.47 3.17 -18.68
CA ILE A 176 4.90 2.91 -18.94
C ILE A 176 5.07 1.99 -20.16
N GLU A 177 4.31 0.89 -20.19
CA GLU A 177 4.35 -0.08 -21.29
C GLU A 177 3.97 0.58 -22.63
N ALA A 178 2.87 1.34 -22.65
CA ALA A 178 2.41 2.04 -23.85
C ALA A 178 3.43 3.09 -24.35
N MET A 179 4.05 3.85 -23.43
CA MET A 179 5.13 4.79 -23.78
C MET A 179 6.34 4.07 -24.38
N ALA A 180 6.73 2.95 -23.79
CA ALA A 180 7.84 2.14 -24.29
C ALA A 180 7.53 1.54 -25.68
N ASP A 181 6.29 1.07 -25.90
CA ASP A 181 5.84 0.56 -27.20
C ASP A 181 5.89 1.65 -28.28
N GLY A 182 5.42 2.85 -27.95
CA GLY A 182 5.53 4.02 -28.86
C GLY A 182 6.99 4.35 -29.20
N ALA A 183 7.89 4.33 -28.21
CA ALA A 183 9.31 4.56 -28.45
C ALA A 183 9.94 3.47 -29.34
N VAL A 184 9.57 2.20 -29.15
CA VAL A 184 10.01 1.09 -30.02
C VAL A 184 9.52 1.27 -31.45
N ALA A 185 8.27 1.69 -31.65
CA ALA A 185 7.73 2.00 -32.97
C ALA A 185 8.50 3.13 -33.66
N CYS A 186 9.14 4.02 -32.87
CA CYS A 186 10.03 5.08 -33.38
C CYS A 186 11.49 4.64 -33.51
N GLY A 187 11.83 3.36 -33.30
CA GLY A 187 13.16 2.79 -33.48
C GLY A 187 14.05 2.70 -32.26
N VAL A 188 13.55 3.03 -31.07
CA VAL A 188 14.30 2.87 -29.78
C VAL A 188 14.35 1.39 -29.39
N PRO A 189 15.53 0.83 -29.03
CA PRO A 189 15.60 -0.54 -28.55
C PRO A 189 14.74 -0.79 -27.29
N ARG A 190 14.06 -1.93 -27.23
CA ARG A 190 13.06 -2.25 -26.17
C ARG A 190 13.55 -1.99 -24.75
N ALA A 191 14.75 -2.45 -24.40
CA ALA A 191 15.29 -2.30 -23.04
C ALA A 191 15.43 -0.82 -22.65
N GLN A 192 15.99 0.01 -23.56
CA GLN A 192 16.13 1.44 -23.36
C GLN A 192 14.77 2.16 -23.32
N ALA A 193 13.83 1.78 -24.20
CA ALA A 193 12.49 2.36 -24.24
C ALA A 193 11.77 2.18 -22.89
N MET A 194 11.88 1.01 -22.27
CA MET A 194 11.28 0.72 -20.96
C MET A 194 11.92 1.56 -19.86
N GLU A 195 13.25 1.65 -19.82
CA GLU A 195 13.99 2.47 -18.86
C GLU A 195 13.64 3.96 -18.99
N TYR A 196 13.60 4.48 -20.21
CA TYR A 196 13.28 5.90 -20.46
C TYR A 196 11.85 6.24 -20.06
N ALA A 197 10.88 5.37 -20.38
CA ALA A 197 9.49 5.57 -19.99
C ALA A 197 9.34 5.58 -18.46
N ALA A 198 9.90 4.59 -17.76
CA ALA A 198 9.82 4.51 -16.31
C ALA A 198 10.51 5.71 -15.63
N SER A 199 11.73 6.08 -16.04
CA SER A 199 12.47 7.20 -15.47
C SER A 199 11.77 8.54 -15.72
N THR A 200 11.14 8.71 -16.87
CA THR A 200 10.37 9.93 -17.20
C THR A 200 9.17 10.08 -16.26
N LEU A 201 8.44 8.99 -15.96
CA LEU A 201 7.32 9.05 -15.02
C LEU A 201 7.77 9.38 -13.60
N VAL A 202 8.87 8.78 -13.14
CA VAL A 202 9.44 9.10 -11.81
C VAL A 202 9.75 10.60 -11.74
N GLY A 203 10.48 11.14 -12.72
CA GLY A 203 10.83 12.56 -12.74
C GLY A 203 9.63 13.49 -12.81
N ALA A 204 8.63 13.17 -13.62
CA ALA A 204 7.41 13.98 -13.72
C ALA A 204 6.58 13.95 -12.42
N ALA A 205 6.48 12.79 -11.75
CA ALA A 205 5.81 12.67 -10.46
C ALA A 205 6.53 13.49 -9.37
N GLU A 206 7.87 13.41 -9.31
CA GLU A 206 8.69 14.19 -8.36
C GLU A 206 8.54 15.70 -8.61
N MET A 207 8.47 16.17 -9.85
CA MET A 207 8.20 17.57 -10.16
C MET A 207 6.87 18.06 -9.57
N VAL A 208 5.81 17.26 -9.64
CA VAL A 208 4.52 17.60 -9.01
C VAL A 208 4.65 17.67 -7.48
N LEU A 209 5.28 16.67 -6.87
CA LEU A 209 5.39 16.55 -5.42
C LEU A 209 6.28 17.62 -4.79
N GLN A 210 7.39 17.98 -5.45
CA GLN A 210 8.38 18.91 -4.91
C GLN A 210 8.06 20.37 -5.20
N SER A 211 7.51 20.67 -6.40
CA SER A 211 7.19 22.05 -6.77
C SER A 211 5.87 22.56 -6.18
N GLY A 212 4.94 21.66 -5.87
CA GLY A 212 3.57 22.00 -5.50
C GLY A 212 2.78 22.68 -6.63
N MET A 213 3.33 22.77 -7.85
CA MET A 213 2.65 23.35 -9.00
C MET A 213 1.53 22.46 -9.51
N HIS A 214 0.50 23.10 -10.05
CA HIS A 214 -0.59 22.36 -10.70
C HIS A 214 -0.05 21.59 -11.92
N PRO A 215 -0.39 20.29 -12.10
CA PRO A 215 0.11 19.49 -13.23
C PRO A 215 -0.14 20.11 -14.61
N GLY A 216 -1.23 20.87 -14.80
CA GLY A 216 -1.50 21.63 -16.01
C GLY A 216 -0.44 22.68 -16.31
N ALA A 217 0.04 23.42 -15.30
CA ALA A 217 1.10 24.41 -15.48
C ALA A 217 2.43 23.76 -15.82
N LEU A 218 2.76 22.61 -15.18
CA LEU A 218 3.95 21.83 -15.51
C LEU A 218 3.88 21.30 -16.97
N LYS A 219 2.71 20.81 -17.40
CA LYS A 219 2.48 20.39 -18.79
C LYS A 219 2.70 21.55 -19.76
N ASP A 220 2.15 22.73 -19.48
CA ASP A 220 2.27 23.90 -20.34
C ASP A 220 3.73 24.37 -20.47
N ALA A 221 4.50 24.28 -19.41
CA ALA A 221 5.92 24.66 -19.40
C ALA A 221 6.79 23.81 -20.34
N VAL A 222 6.38 22.58 -20.68
CA VAL A 222 7.09 21.70 -21.62
C VAL A 222 6.45 21.69 -23.02
N CYS A 223 5.38 22.47 -23.25
CA CYS A 223 4.65 22.55 -24.53
C CYS A 223 5.01 23.83 -25.26
N SER A 224 6.09 23.82 -26.09
CA SER A 224 6.40 24.95 -26.95
C SER A 224 5.38 25.08 -28.11
N PRO A 225 5.12 26.31 -28.62
CA PRO A 225 4.23 26.54 -29.74
C PRO A 225 4.66 25.75 -31.00
N GLY A 226 3.75 24.94 -31.55
CA GLY A 226 4.02 24.09 -32.69
C GLY A 226 4.98 22.92 -32.47
N GLY A 227 5.38 22.67 -31.21
CA GLY A 227 6.38 21.65 -30.85
C GLY A 227 5.81 20.22 -30.85
N SER A 228 6.70 19.23 -30.74
CA SER A 228 6.35 17.80 -30.68
C SER A 228 5.52 17.45 -29.47
N THR A 229 5.80 18.09 -28.30
CA THR A 229 5.08 17.81 -27.05
C THR A 229 3.60 18.18 -27.17
N ILE A 230 3.25 19.36 -27.68
CA ILE A 230 1.84 19.75 -27.83
C ILE A 230 1.12 18.89 -28.87
N ALA A 231 1.81 18.43 -29.92
CA ALA A 231 1.22 17.49 -30.86
C ALA A 231 0.90 16.14 -30.22
N GLY A 232 1.80 15.62 -29.39
CA GLY A 232 1.56 14.41 -28.58
C GLY A 232 0.42 14.58 -27.57
N VAL A 233 0.37 15.71 -26.87
CA VAL A 233 -0.73 16.04 -25.94
C VAL A 233 -2.07 16.05 -26.68
N LYS A 234 -2.13 16.69 -27.89
CA LYS A 234 -3.35 16.68 -28.72
C LYS A 234 -3.80 15.26 -29.04
N ALA A 235 -2.88 14.38 -29.40
CA ALA A 235 -3.23 12.98 -29.70
C ALA A 235 -3.85 12.26 -28.47
N LEU A 236 -3.31 12.48 -27.26
CA LEU A 236 -3.89 11.93 -26.04
C LEU A 236 -5.29 12.48 -25.75
N GLU A 237 -5.51 13.78 -25.97
CA GLU A 237 -6.84 14.40 -25.79
C GLU A 237 -7.84 13.87 -26.82
N ASP A 238 -7.46 13.74 -28.07
CA ASP A 238 -8.32 13.21 -29.16
C ASP A 238 -8.80 11.76 -28.87
N HIS A 239 -8.01 10.97 -28.09
CA HIS A 239 -8.36 9.61 -27.69
C HIS A 239 -9.01 9.54 -26.28
N GLY A 240 -9.38 10.66 -25.68
CA GLY A 240 -10.10 10.69 -24.42
C GLY A 240 -9.30 10.24 -23.20
N PHE A 241 -7.98 10.43 -23.20
CA PHE A 241 -7.08 9.96 -22.13
C PHE A 241 -7.55 10.35 -20.73
N ARG A 242 -7.93 11.63 -20.52
CA ARG A 242 -8.38 12.09 -19.20
C ARG A 242 -9.64 11.39 -18.73
N SER A 243 -10.62 11.23 -19.64
CA SER A 243 -11.86 10.52 -19.34
C SER A 243 -11.57 9.06 -18.93
N ALA A 244 -10.74 8.37 -19.71
CA ALA A 244 -10.36 6.98 -19.41
C ALA A 244 -9.69 6.84 -18.02
N VAL A 245 -8.79 7.76 -17.65
CA VAL A 245 -8.13 7.76 -16.34
C VAL A 245 -9.13 8.06 -15.21
N MET A 246 -10.04 9.01 -15.37
CA MET A 246 -11.09 9.27 -14.37
C MET A 246 -12.03 8.07 -14.23
N ASP A 247 -12.45 7.48 -15.34
CA ASP A 247 -13.37 6.34 -15.36
C ASP A 247 -12.76 5.12 -14.66
N CYS A 248 -11.48 4.81 -14.87
CA CYS A 248 -10.85 3.65 -14.21
C CYS A 248 -10.83 3.81 -12.67
N VAL A 249 -10.62 5.02 -12.15
CA VAL A 249 -10.68 5.30 -10.70
C VAL A 249 -12.10 5.13 -10.18
N MET A 250 -13.11 5.69 -10.87
CA MET A 250 -14.50 5.60 -10.45
C MET A 250 -15.04 4.17 -10.49
N VAL A 251 -14.71 3.39 -11.52
CA VAL A 251 -15.11 1.98 -11.63
C VAL A 251 -14.46 1.13 -10.53
N ALA A 252 -13.18 1.35 -10.25
CA ALA A 252 -12.49 0.67 -9.15
C ALA A 252 -13.11 1.00 -7.79
N PHE A 253 -13.46 2.27 -7.55
CA PHE A 253 -14.14 2.68 -6.32
C PHE A 253 -15.50 1.99 -6.15
N LYS A 254 -16.33 1.99 -7.20
CA LYS A 254 -17.61 1.28 -7.19
C LYS A 254 -17.42 -0.21 -6.87
N ARG A 255 -16.41 -0.84 -7.47
CA ARG A 255 -16.12 -2.26 -7.22
C ARG A 255 -15.67 -2.53 -5.78
N ASN A 256 -14.85 -1.65 -5.19
CA ASN A 256 -14.47 -1.75 -3.78
C ASN A 256 -15.68 -1.70 -2.85
N GLN A 257 -16.64 -0.81 -3.11
CA GLN A 257 -17.89 -0.74 -2.34
C GLN A 257 -18.76 -2.00 -2.46
N GLU A 258 -18.69 -2.72 -3.58
CA GLU A 258 -19.40 -4.00 -3.77
C GLU A 258 -18.72 -5.15 -3.01
N LEU A 259 -17.40 -5.12 -2.89
CA LEU A 259 -16.62 -6.16 -2.20
C LEU A 259 -16.66 -6.05 -0.67
N GLY A 260 -16.96 -4.85 -0.14
CA GLY A 260 -17.07 -4.58 1.30
C GLY A 260 -18.48 -4.87 1.87
N LYS A 261 -19.40 -5.33 1.04
CA LYS A 261 -20.75 -5.78 1.43
C LYS A 261 -20.80 -7.31 1.54
#